data_5574aa52e00ee0402b411f3177910bc1
#
_entry.id   5574aa52e00ee0402b411f3177910bc1
#
_cell.length_a   1.000
_cell.length_b   1.000
_cell.length_c   1.000
_cell.angle_alpha   90.00
_cell.angle_beta   90.00
_cell.angle_gamma   90.00
#
_symmetry.space_group_name_H-M   'P 1'
#
loop_
_entity.id
_entity.type
_entity.pdbx_description
1 polymer ?
#
loop_
_entity_poly.entity_id
_entity_poly.type
_entity_poly.pdbx_seq_one_letter_code
_entity_poly.pdbx_strand_id
1 'polypeptide(L)'
;MLADLAVITLKETPRMDVELAKPFVKAAMDVIGTMAFITPRPGKPFVKKNSIATGDVTGLVGLTGDGKRGSVSISFSKACAVAMVKNMLGDDIQDILTDVKDAVGEITNMVSGQARAGLSEKGLVFQGSTPTVIMGDNHSISHMSKSPIMAIPFETDAGGFTIEFCFE
;
A
#
# COMPACT_ATOMS: atom_id res chain seq x y z
N MET A 1 -39.61 -4.08 -12.88
CA MET A 1 -38.64 -3.96 -13.98
C MET A 1 -37.77 -2.73 -13.88
N LEU A 2 -38.31 -1.52 -13.80
CA LEU A 2 -37.54 -0.29 -13.66
C LEU A 2 -36.80 -0.21 -12.31
N ALA A 3 -37.37 -0.76 -11.24
CA ALA A 3 -36.70 -0.82 -9.92
C ALA A 3 -35.47 -1.71 -9.91
N ASP A 4 -35.48 -2.82 -10.66
CA ASP A 4 -34.36 -3.74 -10.75
C ASP A 4 -33.18 -3.14 -11.52
N LEU A 5 -33.45 -2.38 -12.57
CA LEU A 5 -32.43 -1.67 -13.34
C LEU A 5 -31.77 -0.55 -12.51
N ALA A 6 -32.56 0.16 -11.70
CA ALA A 6 -32.03 1.18 -10.80
C ALA A 6 -31.12 0.56 -9.71
N VAL A 7 -31.48 -0.61 -9.18
CA VAL A 7 -30.69 -1.33 -8.19
C VAL A 7 -29.38 -1.83 -8.79
N ILE A 8 -29.39 -2.34 -10.03
CA ILE A 8 -28.19 -2.78 -10.74
C ILE A 8 -27.25 -1.61 -10.97
N THR A 9 -27.77 -0.47 -11.41
CA THR A 9 -26.97 0.75 -11.63
C THR A 9 -26.31 1.25 -10.34
N LEU A 10 -27.03 1.17 -9.21
CA LEU A 10 -26.50 1.58 -7.91
C LEU A 10 -25.42 0.63 -7.37
N LYS A 11 -25.44 -0.64 -7.75
CA LYS A 11 -24.42 -1.62 -7.36
C LYS A 11 -23.12 -1.49 -8.15
N GLU A 12 -23.16 -0.89 -9.32
CA GLU A 12 -21.99 -0.71 -10.19
C GLU A 12 -21.20 0.56 -9.87
N THR A 13 -21.71 1.44 -9.01
CA THR A 13 -20.96 2.64 -8.60
C THR A 13 -19.87 2.21 -7.60
N PRO A 14 -18.59 2.36 -7.94
CA PRO A 14 -17.51 2.02 -7.02
C PRO A 14 -17.64 2.85 -5.75
N ARG A 15 -17.93 2.20 -4.63
CA ARG A 15 -17.93 2.86 -3.33
C ARG A 15 -16.54 2.78 -2.72
N MET A 16 -16.01 3.94 -2.36
CA MET A 16 -14.82 4.03 -1.54
C MET A 16 -15.21 3.64 -0.11
N ASP A 17 -14.77 2.47 0.35
CA ASP A 17 -14.98 2.04 1.72
C ASP A 17 -13.83 2.52 2.60
N VAL A 18 -14.07 3.66 3.25
CA VAL A 18 -13.09 4.29 4.14
C VAL A 18 -12.73 3.39 5.33
N GLU A 19 -13.64 2.52 5.76
CA GLU A 19 -13.38 1.58 6.85
C GLU A 19 -12.29 0.57 6.49
N LEU A 20 -12.19 0.20 5.21
CA LEU A 20 -11.13 -0.70 4.73
C LEU A 20 -9.76 -0.02 4.65
N ALA A 21 -9.73 1.30 4.58
CA ALA A 21 -8.48 2.06 4.59
C ALA A 21 -7.84 2.12 5.99
N LYS A 22 -8.64 2.10 7.05
CA LYS A 22 -8.16 2.25 8.43
C LYS A 22 -7.07 1.26 8.85
N PRO A 23 -7.17 -0.05 8.56
CA PRO A 23 -6.09 -0.98 8.90
C PRO A 23 -4.76 -0.64 8.22
N PHE A 24 -4.80 -0.13 7.00
CA PHE A 24 -3.60 0.28 6.27
C PHE A 24 -2.98 1.54 6.86
N VAL A 25 -3.80 2.52 7.23
CA VAL A 25 -3.34 3.75 7.89
C VAL A 25 -2.66 3.41 9.22
N LYS A 26 -3.32 2.60 10.05
CA LYS A 26 -2.77 2.18 11.34
C LYS A 26 -1.45 1.42 11.16
N ALA A 27 -1.40 0.49 10.21
CA ALA A 27 -0.20 -0.29 9.94
C ALA A 27 0.96 0.60 9.49
N ALA A 28 0.71 1.57 8.60
CA ALA A 28 1.74 2.50 8.14
C ALA A 28 2.27 3.36 9.29
N MET A 29 1.38 3.90 10.13
CA MET A 29 1.77 4.71 11.29
C MET A 29 2.63 3.92 12.27
N ASP A 30 2.20 2.69 12.60
CA ASP A 30 2.89 1.85 13.56
C ASP A 30 4.24 1.36 13.03
N VAL A 31 4.27 0.80 11.82
CA VAL A 31 5.47 0.18 11.25
C VAL A 31 6.53 1.22 10.91
N ILE A 32 6.16 2.26 10.16
CA ILE A 32 7.13 3.27 9.73
C ILE A 32 7.59 4.10 10.92
N GLY A 33 6.70 4.40 11.85
CA GLY A 33 7.05 5.09 13.10
C GLY A 33 8.04 4.31 13.94
N THR A 34 7.83 3.01 14.10
CA THR A 34 8.67 2.15 14.95
C THR A 34 9.98 1.75 14.28
N MET A 35 9.94 1.39 12.99
CA MET A 35 11.10 0.84 12.27
C MET A 35 11.99 1.92 11.68
N ALA A 36 11.40 2.98 11.15
CA ALA A 36 12.14 4.04 10.45
C ALA A 36 12.21 5.37 11.21
N PHE A 37 11.56 5.45 12.37
CA PHE A 37 11.52 6.66 13.21
C PHE A 37 11.04 7.90 12.46
N ILE A 38 10.09 7.70 11.55
CA ILE A 38 9.45 8.75 10.76
C ILE A 38 7.97 8.76 11.13
N THR A 39 7.40 9.93 11.34
CA THR A 39 5.97 10.06 11.65
C THR A 39 5.20 10.38 10.37
N PRO A 40 4.46 9.42 9.78
CA PRO A 40 3.64 9.70 8.61
C PRO A 40 2.39 10.51 8.98
N ARG A 41 1.97 11.36 8.07
CA ARG A 41 0.71 12.10 8.18
C ARG A 41 -0.22 11.63 7.06
N PRO A 42 -1.31 10.90 7.37
CA PRO A 42 -2.21 10.41 6.35
C PRO A 42 -3.02 11.53 5.70
N GLY A 43 -3.15 11.48 4.40
CA GLY A 43 -4.04 12.33 3.64
C GLY A 43 -5.38 11.66 3.39
N LYS A 44 -6.20 12.30 2.55
CA LYS A 44 -7.52 11.78 2.22
C LYS A 44 -7.43 10.64 1.21
N PRO A 45 -8.01 9.46 1.49
CA PRO A 45 -8.07 8.37 0.52
C PRO A 45 -8.83 8.75 -0.75
N PHE A 46 -8.43 8.21 -1.88
CA PHE A 46 -9.08 8.44 -3.17
C PHE A 46 -9.05 7.18 -4.04
N VAL A 47 -9.91 7.15 -5.06
CA VAL A 47 -9.91 6.07 -6.06
C VAL A 47 -8.93 6.45 -7.16
N LYS A 48 -7.91 5.63 -7.36
CA LYS A 48 -6.89 5.86 -8.39
C LYS A 48 -7.33 5.24 -9.72
N LYS A 49 -7.16 5.98 -10.81
CA LYS A 49 -7.67 5.61 -12.15
C LYS A 49 -6.59 5.18 -13.13
N ASN A 50 -5.32 5.23 -12.75
CA ASN A 50 -4.20 4.83 -13.62
C ASN A 50 -3.29 3.83 -12.93
N SER A 51 -2.38 3.23 -13.68
CA SER A 51 -1.44 2.21 -13.19
C SER A 51 -0.04 2.75 -12.88
N ILE A 52 0.17 4.06 -12.98
CA ILE A 52 1.49 4.67 -12.75
C ILE A 52 1.70 4.85 -11.25
N ALA A 53 2.85 4.40 -10.75
CA ALA A 53 3.21 4.58 -9.35
C ALA A 53 3.38 6.07 -9.01
N THR A 54 3.01 6.43 -7.79
CA THR A 54 3.13 7.82 -7.31
C THR A 54 4.48 8.12 -6.69
N GLY A 55 5.40 7.15 -6.67
CA GLY A 55 6.75 7.29 -6.13
C GLY A 55 7.79 6.65 -7.04
N ASP A 56 9.00 6.59 -6.55
CA ASP A 56 10.17 6.11 -7.29
C ASP A 56 10.50 4.65 -6.97
N VAL A 57 10.08 4.17 -5.80
CA VAL A 57 10.32 2.81 -5.32
C VAL A 57 9.03 2.24 -4.77
N THR A 58 8.62 1.08 -5.26
CA THR A 58 7.36 0.43 -4.85
C THR A 58 7.60 -0.97 -4.34
N GLY A 59 7.08 -1.28 -3.16
CA GLY A 59 6.89 -2.65 -2.68
C GLY A 59 5.49 -3.13 -3.03
N LEU A 60 5.36 -4.35 -3.51
CA LEU A 60 4.09 -4.95 -3.93
C LEU A 60 3.92 -6.33 -3.32
N VAL A 61 2.76 -6.58 -2.71
CA VAL A 61 2.37 -7.88 -2.13
C VAL A 61 1.04 -8.32 -2.72
N GLY A 62 0.98 -9.53 -3.24
CA GLY A 62 -0.27 -10.16 -3.66
C GLY A 62 -1.04 -10.70 -2.46
N LEU A 63 -2.36 -10.62 -2.51
CA LEU A 63 -3.28 -11.09 -1.46
C LEU A 63 -4.20 -12.16 -2.02
N THR A 64 -4.35 -13.28 -1.30
CA THR A 64 -5.27 -14.36 -1.67
C THR A 64 -5.97 -14.91 -0.44
N GLY A 65 -7.23 -15.30 -0.58
CA GLY A 65 -8.00 -15.94 0.51
C GLY A 65 -9.47 -16.09 0.16
N ASP A 66 -10.06 -17.24 0.50
CA ASP A 66 -11.49 -17.54 0.40
C ASP A 66 -12.12 -17.16 -0.97
N GLY A 67 -11.44 -17.54 -2.06
CA GLY A 67 -11.89 -17.22 -3.41
C GLY A 67 -11.72 -15.75 -3.81
N LYS A 68 -11.14 -14.93 -2.94
CA LYS A 68 -10.82 -13.51 -3.17
C LYS A 68 -9.34 -13.36 -3.49
N ARG A 69 -9.02 -12.33 -4.24
CA ARG A 69 -7.65 -11.96 -4.54
C ARG A 69 -7.52 -10.46 -4.62
N GLY A 70 -6.32 -9.98 -4.42
CA GLY A 70 -6.04 -8.57 -4.51
C GLY A 70 -4.55 -8.30 -4.40
N SER A 71 -4.22 -7.08 -4.12
CA SER A 71 -2.83 -6.66 -3.92
C SER A 71 -2.77 -5.39 -3.10
N VAL A 72 -1.62 -5.19 -2.47
CA VAL A 72 -1.28 -3.95 -1.79
C VAL A 72 0.10 -3.51 -2.26
N SER A 73 0.25 -2.22 -2.53
CA SER A 73 1.53 -1.63 -2.87
C SER A 73 1.80 -0.41 -1.99
N ILE A 74 3.08 -0.14 -1.76
CA ILE A 74 3.52 1.10 -1.12
C ILE A 74 4.59 1.71 -2.01
N SER A 75 4.30 2.91 -2.52
CA SER A 75 5.22 3.66 -3.38
C SER A 75 5.82 4.81 -2.60
N PHE A 76 7.14 4.82 -2.46
CA PHE A 76 7.88 5.84 -1.73
C PHE A 76 8.57 6.80 -2.69
N SER A 77 8.59 8.08 -2.35
CA SER A 77 9.52 9.00 -3.00
C SER A 77 10.95 8.56 -2.68
N LYS A 78 11.88 8.86 -3.58
CA LYS A 78 13.31 8.54 -3.38
C LYS A 78 13.82 9.10 -2.05
N ALA A 79 13.48 10.36 -1.76
CA ALA A 79 13.91 11.01 -0.53
C ALA A 79 13.40 10.27 0.72
N CYS A 80 12.14 9.86 0.73
CA CYS A 80 11.55 9.11 1.84
C CYS A 80 12.21 7.74 2.00
N ALA A 81 12.41 7.02 0.90
CA ALA A 81 13.04 5.70 0.93
C ALA A 81 14.47 5.76 1.47
N VAL A 82 15.25 6.74 1.02
CA VAL A 82 16.64 6.94 1.49
C VAL A 82 16.65 7.31 2.97
N ALA A 83 15.75 8.18 3.43
CA ALA A 83 15.66 8.56 4.84
C ALA A 83 15.32 7.37 5.73
N MET A 84 14.40 6.50 5.28
CA MET A 84 14.08 5.26 5.99
C MET A 84 15.31 4.37 6.16
N VAL A 85 16.07 4.15 5.08
CA VAL A 85 17.30 3.33 5.14
C VAL A 85 18.30 3.92 6.10
N LYS A 86 18.55 5.21 6.04
CA LYS A 86 19.48 5.89 6.94
C LYS A 86 19.07 5.75 8.40
N ASN A 87 17.79 5.86 8.69
CA ASN A 87 17.29 5.73 10.05
C ASN A 87 17.33 4.27 10.55
N MET A 88 17.11 3.31 9.66
CA MET A 88 17.09 1.88 10.01
C MET A 88 18.49 1.29 10.15
N LEU A 89 19.43 1.67 9.29
CA LEU A 89 20.76 1.05 9.20
C LEU A 89 21.89 1.94 9.74
N GLY A 90 21.70 3.27 9.73
CA GLY A 90 22.77 4.18 10.19
C GLY A 90 24.06 3.97 9.42
N ASP A 91 25.14 3.64 10.14
CA ASP A 91 26.46 3.42 9.56
C ASP A 91 26.61 2.04 8.88
N ASP A 92 25.61 1.17 9.01
CA ASP A 92 25.62 -0.18 8.41
C ASP A 92 25.21 -0.20 6.94
N ILE A 93 25.01 0.95 6.32
CA ILE A 93 24.69 1.04 4.89
C ILE A 93 25.90 0.57 4.06
N GLN A 94 25.69 -0.48 3.25
CA GLN A 94 26.73 -1.05 2.39
C GLN A 94 26.58 -0.56 0.95
N ASP A 95 25.38 -0.70 0.37
CA ASP A 95 25.04 -0.29 -0.97
C ASP A 95 23.63 0.29 -0.93
N ILE A 96 23.52 1.59 -1.17
CA ILE A 96 22.26 2.31 -1.00
C ILE A 96 21.12 1.74 -1.88
N LEU A 97 21.41 1.30 -3.09
CA LEU A 97 20.37 0.73 -3.98
C LEU A 97 19.85 -0.61 -3.43
N THR A 98 20.75 -1.50 -3.04
CA THR A 98 20.38 -2.79 -2.44
C THR A 98 19.68 -2.59 -1.11
N ASP A 99 20.20 -1.71 -0.26
CA ASP A 99 19.63 -1.44 1.06
C ASP A 99 18.25 -0.79 0.98
N VAL A 100 18.01 0.08 -0.01
CA VAL A 100 16.68 0.66 -0.28
C VAL A 100 15.70 -0.44 -0.69
N LYS A 101 16.09 -1.33 -1.60
CA LYS A 101 15.24 -2.46 -2.01
C LYS A 101 14.87 -3.35 -0.83
N ASP A 102 15.84 -3.71 -0.02
CA ASP A 102 15.65 -4.56 1.14
C ASP A 102 14.73 -3.88 2.18
N ALA A 103 14.98 -2.61 2.48
CA ALA A 103 14.17 -1.85 3.43
C ALA A 103 12.72 -1.67 2.96
N VAL A 104 12.52 -1.31 1.69
CA VAL A 104 11.19 -1.16 1.12
C VAL A 104 10.43 -2.48 1.13
N GLY A 105 11.10 -3.58 0.78
CA GLY A 105 10.52 -4.92 0.84
C GLY A 105 10.10 -5.30 2.27
N GLU A 106 10.97 -5.07 3.24
CA GLU A 106 10.72 -5.34 4.67
C GLU A 106 9.53 -4.52 5.19
N ILE A 107 9.54 -3.22 4.96
CA ILE A 107 8.46 -2.31 5.39
C ILE A 107 7.14 -2.71 4.73
N THR A 108 7.15 -2.99 3.44
CA THR A 108 5.95 -3.40 2.71
C THR A 108 5.38 -4.70 3.28
N ASN A 109 6.24 -5.66 3.58
CA ASN A 109 5.84 -6.93 4.18
C ASN A 109 5.21 -6.73 5.56
N MET A 110 5.81 -5.90 6.40
CA MET A 110 5.31 -5.62 7.75
C MET A 110 4.00 -4.85 7.72
N VAL A 111 3.88 -3.82 6.89
CA VAL A 111 2.63 -3.04 6.73
C VAL A 111 1.51 -3.93 6.21
N SER A 112 1.79 -4.72 5.17
CA SER A 112 0.82 -5.67 4.62
C SER A 112 0.36 -6.69 5.67
N GLY A 113 1.29 -7.24 6.44
CA GLY A 113 0.98 -8.21 7.49
C GLY A 113 0.09 -7.63 8.58
N GLN A 114 0.41 -6.45 9.07
CA GLN A 114 -0.39 -5.79 10.11
C GLN A 114 -1.76 -5.34 9.57
N ALA A 115 -1.82 -4.82 8.35
CA ALA A 115 -3.08 -4.45 7.71
C ALA A 115 -3.98 -5.68 7.51
N ARG A 116 -3.42 -6.81 7.10
CA ARG A 116 -4.17 -8.08 6.96
C ARG A 116 -4.77 -8.53 8.29
N ALA A 117 -4.04 -8.37 9.39
CA ALA A 117 -4.57 -8.68 10.71
C ALA A 117 -5.80 -7.81 11.04
N GLY A 118 -5.76 -6.52 10.73
CA GLY A 118 -6.89 -5.63 10.90
C GLY A 118 -8.07 -5.95 9.97
N LEU A 119 -7.80 -6.36 8.74
CA LEU A 119 -8.85 -6.81 7.80
C LEU A 119 -9.51 -8.12 8.28
N SER A 120 -8.75 -9.01 8.88
CA SER A 120 -9.24 -10.26 9.44
C SER A 120 -10.30 -10.03 10.53
N GLU A 121 -10.14 -9.00 11.35
CA GLU A 121 -11.14 -8.60 12.35
C GLU A 121 -12.46 -8.17 11.72
N LYS A 122 -12.44 -7.77 10.44
CA LYS A 122 -13.62 -7.39 9.66
C LYS A 122 -14.19 -8.54 8.82
N GLY A 123 -13.66 -9.75 9.00
CA GLY A 123 -14.07 -10.94 8.26
C GLY A 123 -13.40 -11.11 6.91
N LEU A 124 -12.40 -10.28 6.58
CA LEU A 124 -11.63 -10.38 5.34
C LEU A 124 -10.27 -11.02 5.62
N VAL A 125 -10.19 -12.31 5.37
CA VAL A 125 -8.98 -13.11 5.67
C VAL A 125 -8.17 -13.33 4.39
N PHE A 126 -6.95 -12.79 4.38
CA PHE A 126 -6.02 -12.93 3.26
C PHE A 126 -4.68 -13.48 3.72
N GLN A 127 -4.03 -14.20 2.81
CA GLN A 127 -2.60 -14.52 2.91
C GLN A 127 -1.84 -13.61 1.95
N GLY A 128 -0.63 -13.22 2.32
CA GLY A 128 0.22 -12.36 1.51
C GLY A 128 1.35 -13.14 0.84
N SER A 129 1.69 -12.75 -0.37
CA SER A 129 2.87 -13.25 -1.07
C SER A 129 4.15 -12.62 -0.50
N THR A 130 5.30 -13.13 -0.95
CA THR A 130 6.59 -12.45 -0.75
C THR A 130 6.57 -11.10 -1.48
N PRO A 131 7.08 -10.02 -0.86
CA PRO A 131 7.10 -8.72 -1.52
C PRO A 131 8.00 -8.70 -2.76
N THR A 132 7.56 -7.97 -3.78
CA THR A 132 8.35 -7.62 -4.95
C THR A 132 8.65 -6.13 -4.87
N VAL A 133 9.88 -5.72 -5.16
CA VAL A 133 10.28 -4.30 -5.16
C VAL A 133 10.58 -3.85 -6.58
N ILE A 134 9.96 -2.75 -6.99
CA ILE A 134 10.10 -2.15 -8.32
C ILE A 134 10.69 -0.76 -8.14
N MET A 135 11.73 -0.44 -8.89
CA MET A 135 12.40 0.87 -8.87
C MET A 135 12.38 1.48 -10.27
N GLY A 136 12.22 2.78 -10.33
CA GLY A 136 12.27 3.53 -11.58
C GLY A 136 11.25 4.66 -11.60
N ASP A 137 11.56 5.72 -12.37
CA ASP A 137 10.66 6.86 -12.54
C ASP A 137 9.43 6.43 -13.33
N ASN A 138 8.23 6.81 -12.84
CA ASN A 138 6.96 6.55 -13.52
C ASN A 138 6.74 5.07 -13.88
N HIS A 139 7.20 4.14 -13.03
CA HIS A 139 6.96 2.72 -13.27
C HIS A 139 5.47 2.38 -13.13
N SER A 140 5.04 1.31 -13.78
CA SER A 140 3.66 0.82 -13.73
C SER A 140 3.51 -0.26 -12.67
N ILE A 141 2.35 -0.27 -12.02
CA ILE A 141 1.96 -1.31 -11.07
C ILE A 141 0.72 -1.99 -11.61
N SER A 142 0.78 -3.33 -11.77
CA SER A 142 -0.40 -4.13 -12.14
C SER A 142 -0.96 -4.77 -10.89
N HIS A 143 -2.13 -4.35 -10.48
CA HIS A 143 -2.85 -4.98 -9.38
C HIS A 143 -3.56 -6.25 -9.87
N MET A 144 -3.64 -7.25 -9.00
CA MET A 144 -4.19 -8.57 -9.35
C MET A 144 -5.71 -8.59 -9.51
N SER A 145 -6.39 -7.58 -9.00
CA SER A 145 -7.84 -7.44 -9.08
C SER A 145 -8.23 -6.38 -10.11
N LYS A 146 -9.39 -6.55 -10.74
CA LYS A 146 -9.99 -5.54 -11.62
C LYS A 146 -10.84 -4.54 -10.84
N SER A 147 -10.98 -4.71 -9.55
CA SER A 147 -11.70 -3.80 -8.67
C SER A 147 -11.02 -2.43 -8.63
N PRO A 148 -11.74 -1.37 -8.27
CA PRO A 148 -11.14 -0.06 -8.12
C PRO A 148 -9.96 -0.07 -7.14
N ILE A 149 -8.91 0.67 -7.49
CA ILE A 149 -7.73 0.83 -6.66
C ILE A 149 -7.97 1.96 -5.68
N MET A 150 -7.87 1.65 -4.40
CA MET A 150 -7.89 2.65 -3.34
C MET A 150 -6.49 3.14 -3.07
N ALA A 151 -6.28 4.44 -3.02
CA ALA A 151 -5.00 5.04 -2.72
C ALA A 151 -5.09 5.91 -1.47
N ILE A 152 -4.10 5.78 -0.59
CA ILE A 152 -3.99 6.57 0.62
C ILE A 152 -2.65 7.30 0.56
N PRO A 153 -2.64 8.63 0.36
CA PRO A 153 -1.40 9.40 0.36
C PRO A 153 -0.95 9.69 1.78
N PHE A 154 0.37 9.70 1.99
CA PHE A 154 0.99 10.09 3.25
C PHE A 154 2.09 11.09 2.97
N GLU A 155 2.23 12.06 3.86
CA GLU A 155 3.34 12.99 3.87
C GLU A 155 4.21 12.75 5.09
N THR A 156 5.51 12.96 4.94
CA THR A 156 6.48 12.96 6.04
C THR A 156 7.44 14.13 5.85
N ASP A 157 8.21 14.45 6.87
CA ASP A 157 9.23 15.48 6.76
C ASP A 157 10.38 15.10 5.82
N ALA A 158 10.48 13.81 5.47
CA ALA A 158 11.49 13.29 4.55
C ALA A 158 10.97 13.09 3.12
N GLY A 159 9.69 13.25 2.88
CA GLY A 159 9.02 13.01 1.60
C GLY A 159 7.76 12.19 1.75
N GLY A 160 7.06 11.95 0.65
CA GLY A 160 5.78 11.26 0.67
C GLY A 160 5.86 9.79 0.29
N PHE A 161 4.79 9.06 0.61
CA PHE A 161 4.54 7.73 0.09
C PHE A 161 3.03 7.51 -0.06
N THR A 162 2.65 6.54 -0.86
CA THR A 162 1.23 6.21 -1.10
C THR A 162 1.02 4.71 -0.97
N ILE A 163 0.00 4.33 -0.20
CA ILE A 163 -0.47 2.95 -0.14
C ILE A 163 -1.61 2.79 -1.12
N GLU A 164 -1.52 1.77 -1.98
CA GLU A 164 -2.61 1.38 -2.88
C GLU A 164 -3.03 -0.03 -2.54
N PHE A 165 -4.34 -0.28 -2.54
CA PHE A 165 -4.86 -1.62 -2.36
C PHE A 165 -6.12 -1.83 -3.19
N CYS A 166 -6.32 -3.07 -3.61
CA CYS A 166 -7.57 -3.53 -4.23
C CYS A 166 -7.76 -5.00 -3.92
N PHE A 167 -8.99 -5.42 -3.85
CA PHE A 167 -9.35 -6.85 -3.72
C PHE A 167 -10.80 -7.04 -4.12
N GLU A 168 -11.12 -8.28 -4.56
CA GLU A 168 -12.45 -8.69 -5.00
C GLU A 168 -12.82 -10.07 -4.43
#